data_9631ebca0baf18bf753ee52e064cff07
#
_entry.id   9631ebca0baf18bf753ee52e064cff07
#
_cell.length_a   1.000
_cell.length_b   1.000
_cell.length_c   1.000
_cell.angle_alpha   90.00
_cell.angle_beta   90.00
_cell.angle_gamma   90.00
#
_symmetry.space_group_name_H-M   'P 1'
#
loop_
_entity.id
_entity.type
_entity.pdbx_description
1 polymer ?
#
loop_
_entity_poly.entity_id
_entity_poly.type
_entity_poly.pdbx_seq_one_letter_code
_entity_poly.pdbx_strand_id
1 'polypeptide(L)'
;MTAFKIAPSILSADFTRLGEEVRAVDEAGADYIHIDVMDGHFVPNLTFGPPVIGALRSVTDKPFDVHLMIDPAQPYLRQYAEAGADIITVHAEADTHLHRSLQVIRDLGKKAGVSLNPSTPETVIEYVLDSVDLILVMSVNPGFSGQAFLPSQLRKISRIQEMIGDRDIELEVDGGVNPSNVATVIAAGATAVVAGSAVFNGVDYTASIAALRRGCAD
;
A
#
# COMPACT_ATOMS: atom_id res chain seq x y z
N MET A 1 17.59 -12.79 8.51
CA MET A 1 16.46 -11.86 8.56
C MET A 1 15.89 -11.76 7.17
N THR A 2 14.61 -11.98 7.00
CA THR A 2 13.93 -11.76 5.70
C THR A 2 13.88 -10.25 5.47
N ALA A 3 14.49 -9.75 4.39
CA ALA A 3 14.38 -8.35 4.02
C ALA A 3 12.92 -8.08 3.65
N PHE A 4 12.28 -7.10 4.27
CA PHE A 4 10.95 -6.63 3.92
C PHE A 4 11.02 -5.19 3.41
N LYS A 5 10.01 -4.79 2.65
CA LYS A 5 9.93 -3.45 2.05
C LYS A 5 9.17 -2.49 2.96
N ILE A 6 9.57 -1.23 2.93
CA ILE A 6 8.90 -0.14 3.64
C ILE A 6 8.40 0.85 2.60
N ALA A 7 7.09 1.10 2.65
CA ALA A 7 6.35 2.01 1.77
C ALA A 7 5.80 3.18 2.60
N PRO A 8 6.52 4.31 2.74
CA PRO A 8 5.99 5.49 3.41
C PRO A 8 4.75 6.02 2.69
N SER A 9 3.60 6.11 3.42
CA SER A 9 2.39 6.72 2.88
C SER A 9 2.44 8.23 2.97
N ILE A 10 2.46 8.90 1.82
CA ILE A 10 2.47 10.35 1.71
C ILE A 10 1.16 11.01 2.18
N LEU A 11 0.14 10.23 2.50
CA LEU A 11 -1.07 10.73 3.18
C LEU A 11 -0.75 11.40 4.52
N SER A 12 0.37 11.00 5.17
CA SER A 12 0.83 11.57 6.44
C SER A 12 1.88 12.68 6.28
N ALA A 13 2.28 13.00 5.04
CA ALA A 13 3.28 14.03 4.75
C ALA A 13 2.74 15.45 4.85
N ASP A 14 3.61 16.45 4.88
CA ASP A 14 3.24 17.86 4.74
C ASP A 14 2.90 18.16 3.27
N PHE A 15 1.62 18.28 2.94
CA PHE A 15 1.14 18.52 1.58
C PHE A 15 1.60 19.87 1.01
N THR A 16 1.98 20.84 1.85
CA THR A 16 2.48 22.14 1.39
C THR A 16 3.84 22.06 0.70
N ARG A 17 4.57 20.93 0.90
CA ARG A 17 5.89 20.67 0.31
C ARG A 17 6.06 19.19 -0.09
N LEU A 18 5.02 18.58 -0.62
CA LEU A 18 4.93 17.15 -0.87
C LEU A 18 6.12 16.59 -1.69
N GLY A 19 6.62 17.34 -2.67
CA GLY A 19 7.80 16.94 -3.45
C GLY A 19 9.09 16.85 -2.62
N GLU A 20 9.26 17.74 -1.62
CA GLU A 20 10.39 17.67 -0.68
C GLU A 20 10.26 16.47 0.25
N GLU A 21 9.04 16.20 0.73
CA GLU A 21 8.72 15.06 1.58
C GLU A 21 9.02 13.73 0.87
N VAL A 22 8.61 13.58 -0.40
CA VAL A 22 8.88 12.39 -1.22
C VAL A 22 10.39 12.19 -1.39
N ARG A 23 11.15 13.26 -1.72
CA ARG A 23 12.60 13.18 -1.84
C ARG A 23 13.26 12.77 -0.52
N ALA A 24 12.80 13.33 0.58
CA ALA A 24 13.36 13.06 1.90
C ALA A 24 13.16 11.59 2.34
N VAL A 25 12.00 10.98 2.07
CA VAL A 25 11.78 9.57 2.40
C VAL A 25 12.50 8.63 1.43
N ASP A 26 12.69 9.02 0.16
CA ASP A 26 13.54 8.29 -0.79
C ASP A 26 14.99 8.24 -0.29
N GLU A 27 15.59 9.41 0.03
CA GLU A 27 16.94 9.54 0.59
C GLU A 27 17.08 8.78 1.92
N ALA A 28 16.02 8.70 2.72
CA ALA A 28 15.98 7.95 3.97
C ALA A 28 15.92 6.42 3.79
N GLY A 29 15.79 5.92 2.55
CA GLY A 29 15.85 4.49 2.23
C GLY A 29 14.48 3.80 2.19
N ALA A 30 13.43 4.52 1.81
CA ALA A 30 12.14 3.93 1.40
C ALA A 30 12.34 2.97 0.22
N ASP A 31 11.54 1.89 0.16
CA ASP A 31 11.54 0.97 -0.97
C ASP A 31 10.49 1.35 -2.02
N TYR A 32 9.34 1.86 -1.58
CA TYR A 32 8.25 2.38 -2.38
C TYR A 32 7.83 3.76 -1.88
N ILE A 33 7.06 4.48 -2.69
CA ILE A 33 6.27 5.64 -2.26
C ILE A 33 4.80 5.23 -2.32
N HIS A 34 4.16 5.08 -1.16
CA HIS A 34 2.76 4.69 -1.08
C HIS A 34 1.85 5.90 -1.19
N ILE A 35 0.84 5.78 -2.09
CA ILE A 35 -0.03 6.90 -2.49
C ILE A 35 -1.48 6.49 -2.30
N ASP A 36 -2.11 6.99 -1.24
CA ASP A 36 -3.50 6.73 -0.88
C ASP A 36 -4.44 7.67 -1.64
N VAL A 37 -5.16 7.15 -2.62
CA VAL A 37 -6.15 7.88 -3.42
C VAL A 37 -7.55 7.62 -2.88
N MET A 38 -8.26 8.70 -2.57
CA MET A 38 -9.60 8.65 -1.96
C MET A 38 -10.57 9.59 -2.67
N ASP A 39 -11.82 9.16 -2.87
CA ASP A 39 -12.84 9.84 -3.67
C ASP A 39 -13.99 10.47 -2.86
N GLY A 40 -14.01 10.30 -1.54
CA GLY A 40 -15.12 10.74 -0.69
C GLY A 40 -16.39 9.89 -0.84
N HIS A 41 -16.33 8.79 -1.60
CA HIS A 41 -17.44 7.86 -1.81
C HIS A 41 -17.16 6.49 -1.21
N PHE A 42 -16.10 5.82 -1.65
CA PHE A 42 -15.65 4.54 -1.06
C PHE A 42 -15.20 4.73 0.39
N VAL A 43 -14.52 5.84 0.68
CA VAL A 43 -14.11 6.27 2.02
C VAL A 43 -14.52 7.72 2.27
N PRO A 44 -14.81 8.14 3.54
CA PRO A 44 -15.29 9.48 3.86
C PRO A 44 -14.16 10.52 3.92
N ASN A 45 -13.25 10.48 2.95
CA ASN A 45 -12.11 11.40 2.82
C ASN A 45 -11.78 11.61 1.35
N LEU A 46 -11.18 12.76 1.03
CA LEU A 46 -10.69 13.13 -0.30
C LEU A 46 -9.19 13.39 -0.20
N THR A 47 -8.41 12.87 -1.16
CA THR A 47 -6.97 13.12 -1.19
C THR A 47 -6.55 13.71 -2.54
N PHE A 48 -5.73 13.02 -3.29
CA PHE A 48 -5.17 13.50 -4.55
C PHE A 48 -5.41 12.50 -5.69
N GLY A 49 -5.29 13.00 -6.90
CA GLY A 49 -5.51 12.22 -8.11
C GLY A 49 -4.30 12.24 -9.05
N PRO A 50 -4.49 11.77 -10.31
CA PRO A 50 -3.42 11.63 -11.30
C PRO A 50 -2.55 12.89 -11.51
N PRO A 51 -3.08 14.14 -11.50
CA PRO A 51 -2.23 15.33 -11.67
C PRO A 51 -1.16 15.49 -10.60
N VAL A 52 -1.46 15.18 -9.33
CA VAL A 52 -0.48 15.25 -8.23
C VAL A 52 0.55 14.14 -8.37
N ILE A 53 0.11 12.92 -8.69
CA ILE A 53 0.98 11.77 -8.90
C ILE A 53 1.96 12.05 -10.04
N GLY A 54 1.47 12.56 -11.17
CA GLY A 54 2.30 12.94 -12.32
C GLY A 54 3.33 14.01 -12.00
N ALA A 55 2.97 15.00 -11.18
CA ALA A 55 3.90 16.03 -10.74
C ALA A 55 5.02 15.46 -9.85
N LEU A 56 4.72 14.46 -9.02
CA LEU A 56 5.68 13.81 -8.14
C LEU A 56 6.63 12.86 -8.87
N ARG A 57 6.27 12.36 -10.07
CA ARG A 57 7.06 11.34 -10.77
C ARG A 57 8.50 11.79 -11.08
N SER A 58 8.71 13.07 -11.32
CA SER A 58 10.05 13.62 -11.58
C SER A 58 10.92 13.80 -10.32
N VAL A 59 10.37 13.53 -9.14
CA VAL A 59 11.04 13.79 -7.86
C VAL A 59 11.88 12.62 -7.40
N THR A 60 11.49 11.39 -7.75
CA THR A 60 12.13 10.14 -7.32
C THR A 60 12.01 9.06 -8.40
N ASP A 61 12.96 8.13 -8.44
CA ASP A 61 12.89 6.92 -9.28
C ASP A 61 12.27 5.70 -8.54
N LYS A 62 11.89 5.87 -7.27
CA LYS A 62 11.23 4.80 -6.49
C LYS A 62 9.90 4.43 -7.10
N PRO A 63 9.51 3.14 -7.06
CA PRO A 63 8.20 2.72 -7.51
C PRO A 63 7.09 3.45 -6.75
N PHE A 64 6.09 3.94 -7.51
CA PHE A 64 4.86 4.45 -6.95
C PHE A 64 3.86 3.32 -6.76
N ASP A 65 3.55 3.04 -5.51
CA ASP A 65 2.55 2.09 -5.08
C ASP A 65 1.23 2.84 -4.82
N VAL A 66 0.33 2.78 -5.79
CA VAL A 66 -0.89 3.59 -5.83
C VAL A 66 -2.08 2.76 -5.37
N HIS A 67 -2.57 3.06 -4.18
CA HIS A 67 -3.71 2.42 -3.53
C HIS A 67 -5.00 3.21 -3.80
N LEU A 68 -5.91 2.59 -4.54
CA LEU A 68 -7.16 3.22 -5.00
C LEU A 68 -8.32 2.89 -4.06
N MET A 69 -8.59 3.76 -3.12
CA MET A 69 -9.81 3.76 -2.29
C MET A 69 -10.89 4.59 -2.98
N ILE A 70 -11.28 4.16 -4.18
CA ILE A 70 -12.28 4.83 -5.02
C ILE A 70 -13.27 3.82 -5.60
N ASP A 71 -14.52 4.22 -5.77
CA ASP A 71 -15.58 3.40 -6.36
C ASP A 71 -16.41 4.23 -7.36
N PRO A 72 -16.42 3.83 -8.66
CA PRO A 72 -15.65 2.72 -9.27
C PRO A 72 -14.19 3.08 -9.59
N ALA A 73 -13.27 2.14 -9.42
CA ALA A 73 -11.85 2.34 -9.76
C ALA A 73 -11.56 2.12 -11.27
N GLN A 74 -12.24 1.16 -11.89
CA GLN A 74 -11.96 0.68 -13.24
C GLN A 74 -11.90 1.77 -14.33
N PRO A 75 -12.74 2.82 -14.37
CA PRO A 75 -12.66 3.87 -15.39
C PRO A 75 -11.38 4.71 -15.34
N TYR A 76 -10.68 4.71 -14.22
CA TYR A 76 -9.53 5.60 -13.96
C TYR A 76 -8.17 4.90 -14.03
N LEU A 77 -8.11 3.56 -14.15
CA LEU A 77 -6.87 2.78 -14.12
C LEU A 77 -5.82 3.28 -15.10
N ARG A 78 -6.24 3.59 -16.34
CA ARG A 78 -5.33 4.14 -17.37
C ARG A 78 -4.72 5.48 -16.95
N GLN A 79 -5.51 6.36 -16.34
CA GLN A 79 -5.04 7.69 -15.94
C GLN A 79 -3.98 7.58 -14.83
N TYR A 80 -4.14 6.65 -13.87
CA TYR A 80 -3.15 6.41 -12.83
C TYR A 80 -1.87 5.76 -13.39
N ALA A 81 -2.01 4.83 -14.34
CA ALA A 81 -0.87 4.23 -15.02
C ALA A 81 -0.06 5.27 -15.80
N GLU A 82 -0.73 6.16 -16.55
CA GLU A 82 -0.11 7.26 -17.32
C GLU A 82 0.49 8.33 -16.41
N ALA A 83 -0.07 8.56 -15.22
CA ALA A 83 0.48 9.46 -14.21
C ALA A 83 1.78 8.94 -13.59
N GLY A 84 2.16 7.68 -13.82
CA GLY A 84 3.43 7.13 -13.36
C GLY A 84 3.32 6.13 -12.21
N ALA A 85 2.14 5.59 -11.92
CA ALA A 85 2.00 4.44 -11.03
C ALA A 85 2.81 3.25 -11.56
N ASP A 86 3.50 2.54 -10.69
CA ASP A 86 4.21 1.29 -10.99
C ASP A 86 3.39 0.08 -10.51
N ILE A 87 2.71 0.23 -9.38
CA ILE A 87 1.77 -0.70 -8.82
C ILE A 87 0.42 0.02 -8.71
N ILE A 88 -0.67 -0.63 -9.10
CA ILE A 88 -2.02 -0.11 -8.94
C ILE A 88 -2.84 -1.14 -8.17
N THR A 89 -3.25 -0.77 -6.96
CA THR A 89 -4.00 -1.62 -6.05
C THR A 89 -5.45 -1.15 -5.96
N VAL A 90 -6.39 -2.03 -6.31
CA VAL A 90 -7.83 -1.78 -6.23
C VAL A 90 -8.47 -2.58 -5.11
N HIS A 91 -9.52 -2.07 -4.50
CA HIS A 91 -10.28 -2.80 -3.50
C HIS A 91 -11.18 -3.86 -4.12
N ALA A 92 -11.17 -5.07 -3.55
CA ALA A 92 -12.10 -6.13 -3.96
C ALA A 92 -13.56 -5.72 -3.74
N GLU A 93 -13.82 -4.85 -2.78
CA GLU A 93 -15.14 -4.35 -2.42
C GLU A 93 -15.67 -3.25 -3.36
N ALA A 94 -14.75 -2.55 -4.06
CA ALA A 94 -15.07 -1.45 -4.96
C ALA A 94 -15.20 -1.90 -6.43
N ASP A 95 -15.12 -3.20 -6.71
CA ASP A 95 -15.08 -3.70 -8.08
C ASP A 95 -15.94 -4.94 -8.29
N THR A 96 -17.01 -4.77 -9.05
CA THR A 96 -17.90 -5.88 -9.44
C THR A 96 -17.17 -6.92 -10.32
N HIS A 97 -16.14 -6.52 -11.06
CA HIS A 97 -15.39 -7.35 -12.00
C HIS A 97 -13.89 -7.31 -11.72
N LEU A 98 -13.51 -7.61 -10.48
CA LEU A 98 -12.13 -7.56 -9.99
C LEU A 98 -11.12 -8.18 -10.98
N HIS A 99 -11.38 -9.39 -11.47
CA HIS A 99 -10.48 -10.05 -12.43
C HIS A 99 -10.23 -9.20 -13.69
N ARG A 100 -11.27 -8.52 -14.21
CA ARG A 100 -11.12 -7.63 -15.38
C ARG A 100 -10.22 -6.43 -15.06
N SER A 101 -10.39 -5.82 -13.91
CA SER A 101 -9.57 -4.66 -13.50
C SER A 101 -8.11 -5.05 -13.33
N LEU A 102 -7.82 -6.20 -12.72
CA LEU A 102 -6.46 -6.74 -12.62
C LEU A 102 -5.84 -6.98 -14.01
N GLN A 103 -6.60 -7.55 -14.96
CA GLN A 103 -6.14 -7.71 -16.33
C GLN A 103 -5.83 -6.36 -17.00
N VAL A 104 -6.71 -5.35 -16.86
CA VAL A 104 -6.49 -4.02 -17.41
C VAL A 104 -5.22 -3.38 -16.85
N ILE A 105 -4.95 -3.51 -15.54
CA ILE A 105 -3.73 -3.00 -14.92
C ILE A 105 -2.50 -3.66 -15.53
N ARG A 106 -2.51 -4.99 -15.70
CA ARG A 106 -1.40 -5.74 -16.32
C ARG A 106 -1.21 -5.40 -17.81
N ASP A 107 -2.29 -5.22 -18.55
CA ASP A 107 -2.27 -4.80 -19.97
C ASP A 107 -1.67 -3.38 -20.14
N LEU A 108 -1.77 -2.54 -19.10
CA LEU A 108 -1.10 -1.23 -19.03
C LEU A 108 0.39 -1.33 -18.67
N GLY A 109 0.92 -2.56 -18.48
CA GLY A 109 2.32 -2.80 -18.09
C GLY A 109 2.62 -2.49 -16.63
N LYS A 110 1.61 -2.48 -15.76
CA LYS A 110 1.75 -2.19 -14.33
C LYS A 110 1.56 -3.45 -13.49
N LYS A 111 2.12 -3.47 -12.27
CA LYS A 111 1.83 -4.51 -11.30
C LYS A 111 0.39 -4.35 -10.81
N ALA A 112 -0.35 -5.47 -10.80
CA ALA A 112 -1.74 -5.49 -10.36
C ALA A 112 -1.85 -5.87 -8.89
N GLY A 113 -2.40 -4.97 -8.09
CA GLY A 113 -2.66 -5.17 -6.66
C GLY A 113 -4.14 -5.31 -6.34
N VAL A 114 -4.44 -6.06 -5.30
CA VAL A 114 -5.79 -6.16 -4.71
C VAL A 114 -5.75 -5.89 -3.21
N SER A 115 -6.62 -5.01 -2.73
CA SER A 115 -6.77 -4.66 -1.31
C SER A 115 -8.02 -5.28 -0.71
N LEU A 116 -7.93 -5.66 0.57
CA LEU A 116 -9.03 -6.21 1.37
C LEU A 116 -9.26 -5.39 2.64
N ASN A 117 -10.48 -4.93 2.85
CA ASN A 117 -10.90 -4.30 4.09
C ASN A 117 -10.82 -5.25 5.29
N PRO A 118 -10.78 -4.74 6.54
CA PRO A 118 -10.69 -5.60 7.73
C PRO A 118 -11.78 -6.66 7.83
N SER A 119 -13.00 -6.36 7.38
CA SER A 119 -14.14 -7.31 7.44
C SER A 119 -14.23 -8.25 6.24
N THR A 120 -13.48 -8.03 5.17
CA THR A 120 -13.53 -8.85 3.96
C THR A 120 -12.69 -10.12 4.13
N PRO A 121 -13.27 -11.31 3.91
CA PRO A 121 -12.51 -12.55 4.04
C PRO A 121 -11.50 -12.72 2.91
N GLU A 122 -10.39 -13.36 3.19
CA GLU A 122 -9.31 -13.66 2.23
C GLU A 122 -9.77 -14.51 1.04
N THR A 123 -10.83 -15.29 1.19
CA THR A 123 -11.34 -16.18 0.13
C THR A 123 -11.86 -15.45 -1.10
N VAL A 124 -12.15 -14.14 -1.02
CA VAL A 124 -12.63 -13.38 -2.19
C VAL A 124 -11.57 -13.25 -3.29
N ILE A 125 -10.27 -13.46 -2.98
CA ILE A 125 -9.18 -13.39 -3.95
C ILE A 125 -8.74 -14.76 -4.48
N GLU A 126 -9.33 -15.86 -4.00
CA GLU A 126 -8.89 -17.22 -4.34
C GLU A 126 -8.81 -17.47 -5.85
N TYR A 127 -9.78 -16.96 -6.62
CA TYR A 127 -9.86 -17.18 -8.07
C TYR A 127 -9.12 -16.14 -8.92
N VAL A 128 -8.42 -15.19 -8.30
CA VAL A 128 -7.67 -14.14 -9.00
C VAL A 128 -6.16 -14.16 -8.71
N LEU A 129 -5.68 -15.07 -7.86
CA LEU A 129 -4.28 -15.13 -7.43
C LEU A 129 -3.29 -15.18 -8.61
N ASP A 130 -3.63 -15.85 -9.72
CA ASP A 130 -2.75 -15.93 -10.89
C ASP A 130 -2.70 -14.63 -11.71
N SER A 131 -3.52 -13.63 -11.35
CA SER A 131 -3.59 -12.30 -11.97
C SER A 131 -3.10 -11.18 -11.06
N VAL A 132 -2.56 -11.50 -9.87
CA VAL A 132 -2.18 -10.56 -8.82
C VAL A 132 -0.68 -10.57 -8.63
N ASP A 133 -0.08 -9.40 -8.51
CA ASP A 133 1.34 -9.21 -8.21
C ASP A 133 1.55 -8.70 -6.76
N LEU A 134 0.49 -8.11 -6.15
CA LEU A 134 0.50 -7.60 -4.78
C LEU A 134 -0.87 -7.77 -4.11
N ILE A 135 -0.88 -8.24 -2.87
CA ILE A 135 -2.09 -8.29 -2.02
C ILE A 135 -1.88 -7.34 -0.84
N LEU A 136 -2.79 -6.36 -0.70
CA LEU A 136 -2.76 -5.38 0.39
C LEU A 136 -3.82 -5.75 1.44
N VAL A 137 -3.37 -6.01 2.67
CA VAL A 137 -4.27 -6.23 3.81
C VAL A 137 -4.44 -4.93 4.58
N MET A 138 -5.66 -4.40 4.60
CA MET A 138 -5.98 -3.29 5.48
C MET A 138 -6.06 -3.76 6.92
N SER A 139 -5.19 -3.24 7.76
CA SER A 139 -5.18 -3.50 9.21
C SER A 139 -5.83 -2.38 10.02
N VAL A 140 -6.49 -1.45 9.34
CA VAL A 140 -7.39 -0.42 9.87
C VAL A 140 -8.55 -0.26 8.88
N ASN A 141 -9.63 0.44 9.24
CA ASN A 141 -10.60 0.86 8.24
C ASN A 141 -9.98 1.94 7.35
N PRO A 142 -10.03 1.79 6.00
CA PRO A 142 -9.43 2.76 5.09
C PRO A 142 -10.07 4.16 5.23
N GLY A 143 -9.29 5.22 4.90
CA GLY A 143 -9.79 6.58 4.85
C GLY A 143 -8.98 7.59 5.67
N PHE A 144 -8.30 7.21 6.74
CA PHE A 144 -7.55 8.12 7.60
C PHE A 144 -6.25 7.49 8.11
N SER A 145 -5.20 8.31 8.20
CA SER A 145 -3.94 7.91 8.83
C SER A 145 -4.01 7.96 10.36
N GLY A 146 -3.01 7.39 11.05
CA GLY A 146 -2.87 7.48 12.51
C GLY A 146 -3.80 6.57 13.32
N GLN A 147 -4.47 5.61 12.71
CA GLN A 147 -5.32 4.63 13.37
C GLN A 147 -4.50 3.52 14.05
N ALA A 148 -5.07 2.89 15.06
CA ALA A 148 -4.47 1.75 15.74
C ALA A 148 -4.61 0.46 14.91
N PHE A 149 -3.53 -0.31 14.81
CA PHE A 149 -3.50 -1.61 14.15
C PHE A 149 -4.56 -2.56 14.74
N LEU A 150 -5.29 -3.28 13.92
CA LEU A 150 -6.28 -4.29 14.31
C LEU A 150 -5.61 -5.68 14.40
N PRO A 151 -5.34 -6.21 15.62
CA PRO A 151 -4.61 -7.47 15.78
C PRO A 151 -5.29 -8.69 15.14
N SER A 152 -6.61 -8.62 14.91
CA SER A 152 -7.36 -9.67 14.22
C SER A 152 -6.87 -9.90 12.78
N GLN A 153 -6.23 -8.91 12.16
CA GLN A 153 -5.73 -9.02 10.78
C GLN A 153 -4.47 -9.90 10.67
N LEU A 154 -3.75 -10.14 11.75
CA LEU A 154 -2.60 -11.06 11.74
C LEU A 154 -3.00 -12.45 11.22
N ARG A 155 -4.17 -12.95 11.63
CA ARG A 155 -4.70 -14.23 11.13
C ARG A 155 -4.99 -14.19 9.63
N LYS A 156 -5.54 -13.07 9.11
CA LYS A 156 -5.79 -12.89 7.68
C LYS A 156 -4.47 -12.86 6.90
N ILE A 157 -3.47 -12.14 7.39
CA ILE A 157 -2.13 -12.09 6.78
C ILE A 157 -1.57 -13.50 6.66
N SER A 158 -1.58 -14.31 7.73
CA SER A 158 -1.06 -15.69 7.70
C SER A 158 -1.82 -16.58 6.72
N ARG A 159 -3.14 -16.46 6.65
CA ARG A 159 -3.95 -17.25 5.69
C ARG A 159 -3.68 -16.84 4.24
N ILE A 160 -3.52 -15.54 3.97
CA ILE A 160 -3.15 -15.07 2.64
C ILE A 160 -1.76 -15.56 2.27
N GLN A 161 -0.80 -15.54 3.20
CA GLN A 161 0.53 -16.11 2.96
C GLN A 161 0.47 -17.61 2.61
N GLU A 162 -0.38 -18.37 3.30
CA GLU A 162 -0.64 -19.79 2.96
C GLU A 162 -1.25 -19.92 1.55
N MET A 163 -2.20 -19.05 1.17
CA MET A 163 -2.82 -19.04 -0.16
C MET A 163 -1.85 -18.65 -1.28
N ILE A 164 -0.94 -17.72 -1.02
CA ILE A 164 0.12 -17.33 -1.96
C ILE A 164 1.02 -18.54 -2.27
N GLY A 165 1.43 -19.28 -1.27
CA GLY A 165 2.32 -20.42 -1.45
C GLY A 165 3.65 -20.01 -2.10
N ASP A 166 4.02 -20.69 -3.20
CA ASP A 166 5.27 -20.43 -3.93
C ASP A 166 5.13 -19.36 -5.04
N ARG A 167 4.01 -18.66 -5.13
CA ARG A 167 3.81 -17.59 -6.12
C ARG A 167 4.64 -16.36 -5.77
N ASP A 168 5.11 -15.65 -6.80
CA ASP A 168 5.79 -14.36 -6.67
C ASP A 168 4.74 -13.23 -6.49
N ILE A 169 4.06 -13.24 -5.34
CA ILE A 169 3.07 -12.25 -4.95
C ILE A 169 3.56 -11.56 -3.68
N GLU A 170 3.61 -10.25 -3.71
CA GLU A 170 3.97 -9.44 -2.55
C GLU A 170 2.78 -9.33 -1.60
N LEU A 171 3.01 -9.56 -0.30
CA LEU A 171 2.00 -9.40 0.74
C LEU A 171 2.30 -8.13 1.52
N GLU A 172 1.49 -7.11 1.29
CA GLU A 172 1.62 -5.79 1.91
C GLU A 172 0.56 -5.60 3.00
N VAL A 173 0.91 -4.83 4.02
CA VAL A 173 0.00 -4.51 5.15
C VAL A 173 -0.03 -3.01 5.36
N ASP A 174 -1.23 -2.43 5.37
CA ASP A 174 -1.46 -1.02 5.62
C ASP A 174 -2.37 -0.78 6.82
N GLY A 175 -1.92 0.08 7.71
CA GLY A 175 -2.68 0.58 8.84
C GLY A 175 -2.05 0.33 10.21
N GLY A 176 -1.56 1.39 10.85
CA GLY A 176 -1.07 1.37 12.22
C GLY A 176 0.21 0.56 12.45
N VAL A 177 0.94 0.20 11.38
CA VAL A 177 2.25 -0.47 11.51
C VAL A 177 3.28 0.52 12.04
N ASN A 178 4.05 0.08 13.02
CA ASN A 178 5.06 0.89 13.71
C ASN A 178 6.17 -0.02 14.30
N PRO A 179 7.27 0.55 14.85
CA PRO A 179 8.38 -0.26 15.36
C PRO A 179 8.03 -1.28 16.45
N SER A 180 6.91 -1.10 17.16
CA SER A 180 6.53 -2.04 18.25
C SER A 180 5.74 -3.26 17.76
N ASN A 181 5.16 -3.22 16.54
CA ASN A 181 4.33 -4.31 16.02
C ASN A 181 4.83 -4.88 14.68
N VAL A 182 5.75 -4.23 13.99
CA VAL A 182 6.24 -4.64 12.68
C VAL A 182 6.79 -6.08 12.67
N ALA A 183 7.51 -6.49 13.72
CA ALA A 183 8.01 -7.87 13.84
C ALA A 183 6.88 -8.90 13.78
N THR A 184 5.78 -8.64 14.47
CA THR A 184 4.60 -9.52 14.50
C THR A 184 3.92 -9.58 13.13
N VAL A 185 3.86 -8.43 12.41
CA VAL A 185 3.29 -8.34 11.05
C VAL A 185 4.13 -9.14 10.06
N ILE A 186 5.47 -9.00 10.11
CA ILE A 186 6.39 -9.76 9.25
C ILE A 186 6.37 -11.25 9.60
N ALA A 187 6.33 -11.61 10.88
CA ALA A 187 6.20 -13.01 11.31
C ALA A 187 4.89 -13.66 10.86
N ALA A 188 3.82 -12.89 10.66
CA ALA A 188 2.57 -13.37 10.10
C ALA A 188 2.64 -13.62 8.57
N GLY A 189 3.72 -13.18 7.89
CA GLY A 189 3.98 -13.45 6.48
C GLY A 189 4.05 -12.21 5.58
N ALA A 190 3.89 -11.00 6.12
CA ALA A 190 4.00 -9.78 5.31
C ALA A 190 5.42 -9.61 4.76
N THR A 191 5.52 -9.17 3.50
CA THR A 191 6.77 -8.88 2.79
C THR A 191 6.98 -7.38 2.54
N ALA A 192 5.91 -6.59 2.69
CA ALA A 192 5.93 -5.13 2.63
C ALA A 192 5.01 -4.53 3.70
N VAL A 193 5.34 -3.34 4.17
CA VAL A 193 4.52 -2.59 5.13
C VAL A 193 4.39 -1.13 4.72
N VAL A 194 3.17 -0.63 4.79
CA VAL A 194 2.88 0.80 4.65
C VAL A 194 3.03 1.48 6.00
N ALA A 195 3.77 2.58 6.03
CA ALA A 195 4.02 3.35 7.25
C ALA A 195 3.78 4.85 6.99
N GLY A 196 2.66 5.36 7.47
CA GLY A 196 2.33 6.78 7.42
C GLY A 196 2.92 7.53 8.63
N SER A 197 2.14 7.68 9.68
CA SER A 197 2.52 8.43 10.89
C SER A 197 3.77 7.89 11.61
N ALA A 198 4.13 6.62 11.41
CA ALA A 198 5.36 6.06 11.97
C ALA A 198 6.63 6.60 11.29
N VAL A 199 6.52 7.10 10.04
CA VAL A 199 7.61 7.74 9.30
C VAL A 199 7.47 9.26 9.37
N PHE A 200 6.30 9.81 9.00
CA PHE A 200 6.02 11.26 8.97
C PHE A 200 5.60 11.76 10.36
N ASN A 201 6.51 11.69 11.33
CA ASN A 201 6.26 12.02 12.74
C ASN A 201 6.95 13.32 13.19
N GLY A 202 7.48 14.10 12.23
CA GLY A 202 8.22 15.34 12.51
C GLY A 202 9.66 15.15 13.01
N VAL A 203 10.17 13.91 12.99
CA VAL A 203 11.55 13.55 13.35
C VAL A 203 12.31 13.18 12.08
N ASP A 204 13.58 12.81 12.19
CA ASP A 204 14.42 12.32 11.10
C ASP A 204 13.81 11.05 10.46
N TYR A 205 13.48 11.12 9.16
CA TYR A 205 12.90 10.00 8.40
C TYR A 205 13.84 8.81 8.30
N THR A 206 15.16 9.04 8.22
CA THR A 206 16.17 7.97 8.24
C THR A 206 16.11 7.19 9.55
N ALA A 207 16.02 7.91 10.68
CA ALA A 207 15.89 7.29 11.99
C ALA A 207 14.56 6.52 12.12
N SER A 208 13.46 7.04 11.57
CA SER A 208 12.13 6.42 11.60
C SER A 208 12.08 5.13 10.77
N ILE A 209 12.60 5.14 9.53
CA ILE A 209 12.67 3.97 8.66
C ILE A 209 13.62 2.91 9.28
N ALA A 210 14.77 3.34 9.81
CA ALA A 210 15.71 2.45 10.50
C ALA A 210 15.08 1.81 11.74
N ALA A 211 14.20 2.53 12.48
CA ALA A 211 13.50 1.98 13.63
C ALA A 211 12.52 0.87 13.22
N LEU A 212 11.79 1.02 12.10
CA LEU A 212 10.95 -0.03 11.54
C LEU A 212 11.78 -1.27 11.18
N ARG A 213 12.91 -1.09 10.49
CA ARG A 213 13.79 -2.22 10.14
C ARG A 213 14.36 -2.94 11.36
N ARG A 214 14.77 -2.18 12.41
CA ARG A 214 15.26 -2.76 13.68
C ARG A 214 14.18 -3.50 14.45
N GLY A 215 12.91 -3.08 14.36
CA GLY A 215 11.81 -3.76 15.02
C GLY A 215 11.65 -5.23 14.61
N CYS A 216 12.31 -5.68 13.53
CA CYS A 216 12.37 -7.08 13.09
C CYS A 216 13.74 -7.73 13.37
N ALA A 217 14.68 -7.06 14.06
CA ALA A 217 16.06 -7.52 14.20
C ALA A 217 16.30 -8.36 15.47
N ASP A 218 15.36 -8.38 16.38
CA ASP A 218 15.36 -9.14 17.63
C ASP A 218 14.40 -10.35 17.52
#